data_46c6d646dd6bdf856479458a36353976
#
_entry.id   46c6d646dd6bdf856479458a36353976
#
_cell.length_a   1.000
_cell.length_b   1.000
_cell.length_c   1.000
_cell.angle_alpha   90.00
_cell.angle_beta   90.00
_cell.angle_gamma   90.00
#
_symmetry.space_group_name_H-M   'P 1'
#
loop_
_entity.id
_entity.type
_entity.pdbx_description
1 polymer ?
#
loop_
_entity_poly.entity_id
_entity_poly.type
_entity_poly.pdbx_seq_one_letter_code
_entity_poly.pdbx_strand_id
1 'polypeptide(L)'
;MKEIFKKVTLKGFERYSVSNYGNVRNNISGNVLSKRKASNGYLRVNLRTGTVPYEKPTVVHVHRLVAEAFLPPIEGKSYVNHIDGNKENNVVDNLEWCTPQENSEHAYRTKADYREECKVNIVKAQNRCKKKLKMIVNGKVQCVFGSKSEAAKKLVVNEKTIYNYLHGATKPIGYELLEVM
;
A
#
# COMPACT_ATOMS: atom_id res chain seq x y z
N MET A 1 27.17 19.08 -4.75
CA MET A 1 26.95 18.72 -6.17
C MET A 1 26.25 19.89 -6.87
N LYS A 2 26.58 20.21 -8.13
CA LYS A 2 25.92 21.28 -8.89
C LYS A 2 24.53 20.81 -9.33
N GLU A 3 23.54 21.70 -9.35
CA GLU A 3 22.21 21.39 -9.84
C GLU A 3 22.22 21.22 -11.37
N ILE A 4 21.72 20.09 -11.85
CA ILE A 4 21.67 19.72 -13.27
C ILE A 4 20.23 19.38 -13.61
N PHE A 5 19.71 19.92 -14.73
CA PHE A 5 18.37 19.65 -15.23
C PHE A 5 18.42 18.71 -16.44
N LYS A 6 17.57 17.69 -16.45
CA LYS A 6 17.31 16.81 -17.60
C LYS A 6 15.85 16.92 -18.02
N LYS A 7 15.57 16.79 -19.32
CA LYS A 7 14.19 16.76 -19.82
C LYS A 7 13.42 15.60 -19.21
N VAL A 8 12.14 15.83 -18.91
CA VAL A 8 11.21 14.80 -18.47
C VAL A 8 10.98 13.83 -19.63
N THR A 9 11.11 12.52 -19.39
CA THR A 9 10.99 11.45 -20.38
C THR A 9 9.53 11.03 -20.62
N LEU A 10 8.60 11.48 -19.77
CA LEU A 10 7.18 11.18 -19.88
C LEU A 10 6.58 11.81 -21.14
N LYS A 11 6.00 10.99 -22.02
CA LYS A 11 5.42 11.41 -23.30
C LYS A 11 4.36 12.52 -23.12
N GLY A 12 4.49 13.61 -23.87
CA GLY A 12 3.61 14.78 -23.82
C GLY A 12 4.03 15.84 -22.80
N PHE A 13 5.12 15.60 -22.03
CA PHE A 13 5.60 16.54 -21.01
C PHE A 13 7.05 17.00 -21.24
N GLU A 14 7.53 16.94 -22.48
CA GLU A 14 8.90 17.28 -22.90
C GLU A 14 9.24 18.76 -22.67
N ARG A 15 8.19 19.59 -22.44
CA ARG A 15 8.34 21.01 -22.07
C ARG A 15 8.85 21.23 -20.64
N TYR A 16 8.96 20.15 -19.84
CA TYR A 16 9.47 20.21 -18.47
C TYR A 16 10.84 19.56 -18.35
N SER A 17 11.59 20.03 -17.37
CA SER A 17 12.84 19.43 -16.93
C SER A 17 12.80 19.19 -15.44
N VAL A 18 13.46 18.14 -14.98
CA VAL A 18 13.64 17.82 -13.56
C VAL A 18 15.11 17.90 -13.20
N SER A 19 15.45 18.41 -12.01
CA SER A 19 16.82 18.46 -11.52
C SER A 19 17.17 17.25 -10.67
N ASN A 20 18.48 17.01 -10.51
CA ASN A 20 19.01 16.02 -9.58
C ASN A 20 18.68 16.30 -8.11
N TYR A 21 18.12 17.47 -7.77
CA TYR A 21 17.57 17.82 -6.46
C TYR A 21 16.04 17.74 -6.39
N GLY A 22 15.38 17.24 -7.45
CA GLY A 22 13.93 17.12 -7.51
C GLY A 22 13.19 18.43 -7.75
N ASN A 23 13.84 19.47 -8.28
CA ASN A 23 13.14 20.65 -8.77
C ASN A 23 12.61 20.41 -10.17
N VAL A 24 11.36 20.77 -10.44
CA VAL A 24 10.73 20.62 -11.76
C VAL A 24 10.52 21.99 -12.37
N ARG A 25 11.03 22.22 -13.56
CA ARG A 25 10.98 23.50 -14.26
C ARG A 25 10.24 23.38 -15.58
N ASN A 26 9.40 24.35 -15.88
CA ASN A 26 8.84 24.52 -17.21
C ASN A 26 9.87 25.25 -18.11
N ASN A 27 10.34 24.62 -19.17
CA ASN A 27 11.39 25.12 -20.05
C ASN A 27 10.92 26.29 -20.93
N ILE A 28 9.60 26.47 -21.11
CA ILE A 28 9.03 27.56 -21.91
C ILE A 28 8.96 28.84 -21.07
N SER A 29 8.41 28.77 -19.86
CA SER A 29 8.27 29.92 -18.97
C SER A 29 9.48 30.18 -18.06
N GLY A 30 10.40 29.21 -17.95
CA GLY A 30 11.52 29.24 -17.00
C GLY A 30 11.14 28.98 -15.53
N ASN A 31 9.86 28.92 -15.20
CA ASN A 31 9.39 28.80 -13.82
C ASN A 31 9.61 27.43 -13.23
N VAL A 32 10.05 27.41 -11.98
CA VAL A 32 10.08 26.18 -11.15
C VAL A 32 8.68 25.93 -10.57
N LEU A 33 8.18 24.72 -10.72
CA LEU A 33 6.86 24.34 -10.25
C LEU A 33 6.83 24.13 -8.73
N SER A 34 5.75 24.59 -8.09
CA SER A 34 5.51 24.32 -6.68
C SER A 34 5.23 22.84 -6.45
N LYS A 35 5.93 22.24 -5.49
CA LYS A 35 5.72 20.86 -5.04
C LYS A 35 4.61 20.84 -3.99
N ARG A 36 3.70 19.87 -4.09
CA ARG A 36 2.62 19.65 -3.11
C ARG A 36 2.82 18.30 -2.43
N LYS A 37 2.67 18.25 -1.11
CA LYS A 37 2.71 17.00 -0.35
C LYS A 37 1.38 16.27 -0.48
N ALA A 38 1.41 15.01 -0.89
CA ALA A 38 0.26 14.13 -0.92
C ALA A 38 -0.03 13.57 0.49
N SER A 39 -1.24 13.06 0.72
CA SER A 39 -1.63 12.45 2.01
C SER A 39 -0.72 11.30 2.44
N ASN A 40 -0.14 10.57 1.48
CA ASN A 40 0.84 9.51 1.71
C ASN A 40 2.28 10.01 1.92
N GLY A 41 2.50 11.33 2.02
CA GLY A 41 3.77 11.98 2.30
C GLY A 41 4.67 12.25 1.11
N TYR A 42 4.38 11.74 -0.09
CA TYR A 42 5.19 11.99 -1.28
C TYR A 42 4.98 13.40 -1.86
N LEU A 43 6.05 13.99 -2.39
CA LEU A 43 5.97 15.24 -3.14
C LEU A 43 5.52 14.98 -4.59
N ARG A 44 4.61 15.80 -5.07
CA ARG A 44 4.04 15.76 -6.42
C ARG A 44 3.98 17.13 -7.06
N VAL A 45 3.97 17.16 -8.38
CA VAL A 45 3.77 18.34 -9.21
C VAL A 45 2.62 18.12 -10.19
N ASN A 46 2.04 19.21 -10.63
CA ASN A 46 0.98 19.22 -11.63
C ASN A 46 1.58 19.61 -12.98
N LEU A 47 1.58 18.71 -13.94
CA LEU A 47 2.05 18.92 -15.29
C LEU A 47 0.87 19.12 -16.25
N ARG A 48 1.06 19.92 -17.31
CA ARG A 48 0.10 20.11 -18.39
C ARG A 48 0.81 19.93 -19.72
N THR A 49 0.18 19.27 -20.69
CA THR A 49 0.75 19.15 -22.04
C THR A 49 0.75 20.50 -22.75
N GLY A 50 -0.22 21.36 -22.45
CA GLY A 50 -0.40 22.66 -23.06
C GLY A 50 -0.94 22.58 -24.50
N THR A 51 -1.50 21.43 -24.87
CA THR A 51 -2.09 21.20 -26.20
C THR A 51 -3.53 21.69 -26.31
N VAL A 52 -4.25 21.75 -25.18
CA VAL A 52 -5.66 22.19 -25.11
C VAL A 52 -5.86 23.26 -24.04
N PRO A 53 -6.70 24.28 -24.30
CA PRO A 53 -7.13 25.21 -23.26
C PRO A 53 -7.88 24.47 -22.15
N TYR A 54 -7.66 24.87 -20.88
CA TYR A 54 -8.33 24.30 -19.69
C TYR A 54 -8.04 22.81 -19.43
N GLU A 55 -6.94 22.29 -19.96
CA GLU A 55 -6.50 20.92 -19.72
C GLU A 55 -6.41 20.61 -18.21
N LYS A 56 -6.97 19.47 -17.80
CA LYS A 56 -6.81 18.97 -16.44
C LYS A 56 -5.35 18.56 -16.22
N PRO A 57 -4.68 19.06 -15.18
CA PRO A 57 -3.27 18.74 -14.96
C PRO A 57 -3.09 17.26 -14.59
N THR A 58 -2.05 16.66 -15.11
CA THR A 58 -1.57 15.34 -14.72
C THR A 58 -0.72 15.48 -13.46
N VAL A 59 -1.07 14.73 -12.42
CA VAL A 59 -0.35 14.71 -11.15
C VAL A 59 0.76 13.66 -11.22
N VAL A 60 2.00 14.09 -11.05
CA VAL A 60 3.17 13.21 -11.12
C VAL A 60 4.01 13.33 -9.86
N HIS A 61 4.52 12.22 -9.38
CA HIS A 61 5.41 12.20 -8.22
C HIS A 61 6.83 12.62 -8.60
N VAL A 62 7.42 13.50 -7.79
CA VAL A 62 8.74 14.08 -8.06
C VAL A 62 9.85 13.02 -8.09
N HIS A 63 9.87 12.10 -7.10
CA HIS A 63 10.89 11.03 -7.05
C HIS A 63 10.90 10.16 -8.31
N ARG A 64 9.74 9.90 -8.93
CA ARG A 64 9.66 9.15 -10.18
C ARG A 64 10.28 9.92 -11.34
N LEU A 65 10.00 11.22 -11.47
CA LEU A 65 10.61 12.05 -12.50
C LEU A 65 12.14 12.09 -12.37
N VAL A 66 12.65 12.17 -11.13
CA VAL A 66 14.10 12.15 -10.87
C VAL A 66 14.69 10.79 -11.24
N ALA A 67 14.08 9.70 -10.76
CA ALA A 67 14.58 8.36 -11.03
C ALA A 67 14.60 8.04 -12.53
N GLU A 68 13.53 8.34 -13.25
CA GLU A 68 13.44 8.14 -14.71
C GLU A 68 14.47 8.97 -15.50
N ALA A 69 14.77 10.18 -15.02
CA ALA A 69 15.71 11.07 -15.72
C ALA A 69 17.19 10.77 -15.40
N PHE A 70 17.50 10.29 -14.20
CA PHE A 70 18.88 10.25 -13.70
C PHE A 70 19.40 8.84 -13.41
N LEU A 71 18.54 7.90 -13.02
CA LEU A 71 18.93 6.54 -12.68
C LEU A 71 18.77 5.61 -13.90
N PRO A 72 19.75 4.74 -14.18
CA PRO A 72 19.57 3.73 -15.21
C PRO A 72 18.43 2.77 -14.81
N PRO A 73 17.57 2.38 -15.77
CA PRO A 73 16.52 1.41 -15.48
C PRO A 73 17.12 0.06 -15.11
N ILE A 74 16.50 -0.64 -14.16
CA ILE A 74 16.91 -1.98 -13.74
C ILE A 74 15.74 -2.92 -14.04
N GLU A 75 16.04 -4.01 -14.79
CA GLU A 75 15.03 -5.01 -15.14
C GLU A 75 14.38 -5.63 -13.88
N GLY A 76 13.06 -5.75 -13.90
CA GLY A 76 12.28 -6.26 -12.77
C GLY A 76 12.06 -5.26 -11.62
N LYS A 77 12.66 -4.07 -11.65
CA LYS A 77 12.50 -3.04 -10.62
C LYS A 77 11.70 -1.85 -11.16
N SER A 78 10.47 -1.69 -10.72
CA SER A 78 9.55 -0.64 -11.18
C SER A 78 9.13 0.36 -10.09
N TYR A 79 9.61 0.15 -8.87
CA TYR A 79 9.39 1.04 -7.73
C TYR A 79 10.63 1.88 -7.46
N VAL A 80 10.40 3.07 -6.90
CA VAL A 80 11.46 3.97 -6.45
C VAL A 80 11.41 4.06 -4.95
N ASN A 81 12.51 3.71 -4.28
CA ASN A 81 12.68 3.81 -2.85
C ASN A 81 13.48 5.08 -2.48
N HIS A 82 13.19 5.64 -1.29
CA HIS A 82 14.02 6.67 -0.66
C HIS A 82 14.94 6.01 0.35
N ILE A 83 16.24 6.03 0.13
CA ILE A 83 17.24 5.32 0.93
C ILE A 83 17.18 5.75 2.40
N ASP A 84 16.99 7.04 2.67
CA ASP A 84 16.82 7.60 4.02
C ASP A 84 15.42 7.43 4.61
N GLY A 85 14.48 6.87 3.85
CA GLY A 85 13.06 6.73 4.23
C GLY A 85 12.27 8.04 4.24
N ASN A 86 12.88 9.19 3.91
CA ASN A 86 12.24 10.50 3.85
C ASN A 86 11.67 10.77 2.46
N LYS A 87 10.34 10.70 2.32
CA LYS A 87 9.61 10.88 1.05
C LYS A 87 9.71 12.29 0.46
N GLU A 88 10.22 13.24 1.21
CA GLU A 88 10.40 14.63 0.77
C GLU A 88 11.81 14.87 0.22
N ASN A 89 12.78 14.00 0.52
CA ASN A 89 14.13 14.08 0.03
C ASN A 89 14.27 13.38 -1.33
N ASN A 90 14.00 14.14 -2.40
CA ASN A 90 14.02 13.62 -3.79
C ASN A 90 15.34 13.90 -4.52
N VAL A 91 16.44 13.99 -3.80
CA VAL A 91 17.79 14.09 -4.39
C VAL A 91 18.15 12.74 -5.03
N VAL A 92 18.78 12.77 -6.21
CA VAL A 92 19.08 11.54 -6.97
C VAL A 92 19.89 10.52 -6.17
N ASP A 93 20.85 10.97 -5.36
CA ASP A 93 21.71 10.09 -4.55
C ASP A 93 20.93 9.37 -3.42
N ASN A 94 19.72 9.85 -3.10
CA ASN A 94 18.82 9.25 -2.12
C ASN A 94 17.75 8.34 -2.74
N LEU A 95 17.78 8.14 -4.07
CA LEU A 95 16.77 7.36 -4.77
C LEU A 95 17.38 6.11 -5.39
N GLU A 96 16.66 5.01 -5.36
CA GLU A 96 17.04 3.76 -5.99
C GLU A 96 15.84 3.05 -6.61
N TRP A 97 16.08 2.30 -7.70
CA TRP A 97 15.06 1.39 -8.23
C TRP A 97 14.99 0.13 -7.36
N CYS A 98 13.77 -0.28 -7.03
CA CYS A 98 13.54 -1.47 -6.21
C CYS A 98 12.31 -2.27 -6.67
N THR A 99 12.21 -3.50 -6.18
CA THR A 99 10.99 -4.31 -6.27
C THR A 99 10.01 -3.89 -5.17
N PRO A 100 8.71 -4.25 -5.28
CA PRO A 100 7.74 -4.04 -4.19
C PRO A 100 8.17 -4.69 -2.88
N GLN A 101 8.78 -5.86 -2.96
CA GLN A 101 9.26 -6.60 -1.78
C GLN A 101 10.42 -5.86 -1.09
N GLU A 102 11.47 -5.47 -1.83
CA GLU A 102 12.60 -4.70 -1.30
C GLU A 102 12.14 -3.41 -0.63
N ASN A 103 11.18 -2.68 -1.25
CA ASN A 103 10.63 -1.45 -0.69
C ASN A 103 9.88 -1.69 0.63
N SER A 104 9.12 -2.79 0.73
CA SER A 104 8.42 -3.17 1.96
C SER A 104 9.38 -3.57 3.06
N GLU A 105 10.43 -4.34 2.74
CA GLU A 105 11.47 -4.74 3.69
C GLU A 105 12.27 -3.54 4.20
N HIS A 106 12.60 -2.59 3.31
CA HIS A 106 13.26 -1.34 3.69
C HIS A 106 12.38 -0.52 4.65
N ALA A 107 11.09 -0.34 4.34
CA ALA A 107 10.14 0.37 5.21
C ALA A 107 10.00 -0.31 6.58
N TYR A 108 10.00 -1.65 6.63
CA TYR A 108 9.96 -2.40 7.88
C TYR A 108 11.23 -2.21 8.73
N ARG A 109 12.41 -2.13 8.09
CA ARG A 109 13.68 -1.92 8.80
C ARG A 109 13.85 -0.49 9.32
N THR A 110 13.42 0.50 8.55
CA THR A 110 13.72 1.91 8.82
C THR A 110 12.66 2.63 9.66
N LYS A 111 11.39 2.18 9.63
CA LYS A 111 10.27 2.86 10.31
C LYS A 111 9.77 2.07 11.51
N ALA A 112 10.01 2.58 12.72
CA ALA A 112 9.48 1.97 13.94
C ALA A 112 7.94 1.89 13.94
N ASP A 113 7.27 2.97 13.51
CA ASP A 113 5.80 3.02 13.41
C ASP A 113 5.23 1.98 12.44
N TYR A 114 5.89 1.77 11.29
CA TYR A 114 5.49 0.73 10.34
C TYR A 114 5.64 -0.68 10.92
N ARG A 115 6.67 -0.91 11.73
CA ARG A 115 6.85 -2.20 12.43
C ARG A 115 5.72 -2.48 13.43
N GLU A 116 5.33 -1.46 14.20
CA GLU A 116 4.21 -1.59 15.14
C GLU A 116 2.87 -1.78 14.41
N GLU A 117 2.63 -1.05 13.33
CA GLU A 117 1.44 -1.23 12.48
C GLU A 117 1.37 -2.66 11.91
N CYS A 118 2.48 -3.20 11.43
CA CYS A 118 2.55 -4.59 10.95
C CYS A 118 2.21 -5.59 12.07
N LYS A 119 2.75 -5.41 13.28
CA LYS A 119 2.44 -6.27 14.43
C LYS A 119 0.95 -6.22 14.78
N VAL A 120 0.38 -5.02 14.86
CA VAL A 120 -1.05 -4.83 15.14
C VAL A 120 -1.91 -5.50 14.08
N ASN A 121 -1.56 -5.40 12.81
CA ASN A 121 -2.30 -6.02 11.71
C ASN A 121 -2.20 -7.56 11.75
N ILE A 122 -1.04 -8.12 12.09
CA ILE A 122 -0.87 -9.57 12.30
C ILE A 122 -1.78 -10.05 13.45
N VAL A 123 -1.78 -9.34 14.58
CA VAL A 123 -2.64 -9.68 15.74
C VAL A 123 -4.12 -9.58 15.36
N LYS A 124 -4.53 -8.52 14.65
CA LYS A 124 -5.91 -8.37 14.15
C LYS A 124 -6.29 -9.51 13.21
N ALA A 125 -5.41 -9.90 12.29
CA ALA A 125 -5.66 -11.01 11.37
C ALA A 125 -5.79 -12.33 12.12
N GLN A 126 -4.90 -12.61 13.10
CA GLN A 126 -4.97 -13.80 13.95
C GLN A 126 -6.27 -13.82 14.78
N ASN A 127 -6.69 -12.69 15.33
CA ASN A 127 -7.93 -12.59 16.11
C ASN A 127 -9.18 -12.74 15.24
N ARG A 128 -9.12 -12.28 13.98
CA ARG A 128 -10.21 -12.45 13.01
C ARG A 128 -10.48 -13.92 12.69
N CYS A 129 -9.44 -14.77 12.73
CA CYS A 129 -9.54 -16.21 12.53
C CYS A 129 -9.97 -16.98 13.79
N LYS A 130 -9.93 -16.34 14.98
CA LYS A 130 -10.15 -16.99 16.29
C LYS A 130 -11.48 -16.63 16.93
N LYS A 131 -12.53 -16.42 16.15
CA LYS A 131 -13.87 -16.35 16.74
C LYS A 131 -14.22 -17.72 17.33
N LYS A 132 -14.31 -17.78 18.65
CA LYS A 132 -14.73 -18.99 19.37
C LYS A 132 -16.21 -19.26 19.09
N LEU A 133 -16.57 -20.52 19.00
CA LEU A 133 -17.95 -20.95 18.81
C LEU A 133 -18.39 -21.78 20.00
N LYS A 134 -19.62 -21.54 20.47
CA LYS A 134 -20.29 -22.40 21.48
C LYS A 134 -21.28 -23.28 20.77
N MET A 135 -21.24 -24.56 21.08
CA MET A 135 -22.29 -25.49 20.72
C MET A 135 -23.25 -25.66 21.90
N ILE A 136 -24.54 -25.44 21.65
CA ILE A 136 -25.60 -25.50 22.64
C ILE A 136 -26.53 -26.66 22.27
N VAL A 137 -26.80 -27.54 23.24
CA VAL A 137 -27.74 -28.63 23.13
C VAL A 137 -28.74 -28.50 24.28
N ASN A 138 -30.03 -28.49 23.98
CA ASN A 138 -31.08 -28.33 24.99
C ASN A 138 -30.86 -27.13 25.93
N GLY A 139 -30.42 -26.00 25.41
CA GLY A 139 -30.18 -24.77 26.16
C GLY A 139 -28.90 -24.75 27.02
N LYS A 140 -28.10 -25.84 27.03
CA LYS A 140 -26.85 -25.92 27.79
C LYS A 140 -25.64 -25.93 26.86
N VAL A 141 -24.58 -25.20 27.25
CA VAL A 141 -23.31 -25.20 26.50
C VAL A 141 -22.63 -26.55 26.65
N GLN A 142 -22.53 -27.30 25.54
CA GLN A 142 -21.93 -28.62 25.51
C GLN A 142 -20.40 -28.54 25.27
N CYS A 143 -19.97 -27.69 24.37
CA CYS A 143 -18.55 -27.46 24.12
C CYS A 143 -18.28 -26.08 23.51
N VAL A 144 -17.00 -25.66 23.54
CA VAL A 144 -16.51 -24.43 22.93
C VAL A 144 -15.38 -24.80 21.99
N PHE A 145 -15.48 -24.31 20.74
CA PHE A 145 -14.44 -24.48 19.73
C PHE A 145 -13.62 -23.20 19.63
N GLY A 146 -12.31 -23.29 19.46
CA GLY A 146 -11.41 -22.15 19.32
C GLY A 146 -11.48 -21.45 17.96
N SER A 147 -12.11 -22.09 16.96
CA SER A 147 -12.27 -21.53 15.62
C SER A 147 -13.37 -22.27 14.84
N LYS A 148 -13.81 -21.65 13.72
CA LYS A 148 -14.74 -22.30 12.76
C LYS A 148 -14.17 -23.60 12.17
N SER A 149 -12.85 -23.59 11.91
CA SER A 149 -12.11 -24.75 11.37
C SER A 149 -12.10 -25.93 12.35
N GLU A 150 -11.91 -25.66 13.65
CA GLU A 150 -11.97 -26.67 14.70
C GLU A 150 -13.39 -27.23 14.85
N ALA A 151 -14.40 -26.37 14.84
CA ALA A 151 -15.80 -26.79 14.90
C ALA A 151 -16.15 -27.70 13.70
N ALA A 152 -15.73 -27.30 12.50
CA ALA A 152 -15.96 -28.08 11.27
C ALA A 152 -15.35 -29.49 11.35
N LYS A 153 -14.12 -29.59 11.82
CA LYS A 153 -13.43 -30.88 12.02
C LYS A 153 -14.13 -31.76 13.04
N LYS A 154 -14.49 -31.21 14.21
CA LYS A 154 -15.13 -31.98 15.27
C LYS A 154 -16.55 -32.38 14.95
N LEU A 155 -17.29 -31.59 14.21
CA LEU A 155 -18.66 -31.88 13.77
C LEU A 155 -18.72 -32.64 12.44
N VAL A 156 -17.54 -32.94 11.83
CA VAL A 156 -17.43 -33.68 10.55
C VAL A 156 -18.21 -33.02 9.43
N VAL A 157 -18.12 -31.67 9.35
CA VAL A 157 -18.73 -30.86 8.31
C VAL A 157 -17.67 -29.93 7.68
N ASN A 158 -17.98 -29.28 6.55
CA ASN A 158 -17.07 -28.29 5.99
C ASN A 158 -17.26 -26.91 6.65
N GLU A 159 -16.26 -26.03 6.51
CA GLU A 159 -16.31 -24.68 7.10
C GLU A 159 -17.45 -23.82 6.53
N LYS A 160 -17.85 -24.03 5.26
CA LYS A 160 -18.99 -23.37 4.64
C LYS A 160 -20.30 -23.76 5.33
N THR A 161 -20.43 -24.99 5.77
CA THR A 161 -21.58 -25.46 6.55
C THR A 161 -21.64 -24.75 7.91
N ILE A 162 -20.52 -24.63 8.61
CA ILE A 162 -20.45 -23.84 9.86
C ILE A 162 -20.85 -22.38 9.61
N TYR A 163 -20.36 -21.78 8.54
CA TYR A 163 -20.74 -20.42 8.15
C TYR A 163 -22.26 -20.30 7.95
N ASN A 164 -22.85 -21.23 7.21
CA ASN A 164 -24.30 -21.24 6.94
C ASN A 164 -25.13 -21.43 8.22
N TYR A 165 -24.66 -22.23 9.18
CA TYR A 165 -25.31 -22.40 10.48
C TYR A 165 -25.32 -21.09 11.28
N LEU A 166 -24.20 -20.37 11.32
CA LEU A 166 -24.09 -19.11 12.06
C LEU A 166 -24.90 -17.97 11.44
N HIS A 167 -25.15 -18.01 10.12
CA HIS A 167 -25.88 -16.96 9.39
C HIS A 167 -27.33 -17.35 9.08
N GLY A 168 -27.81 -18.47 9.65
CA GLY A 168 -29.21 -18.89 9.55
C GLY A 168 -29.63 -19.42 8.17
N ALA A 169 -28.67 -19.63 7.24
CA ALA A 169 -28.97 -20.18 5.91
C ALA A 169 -29.38 -21.66 5.97
N THR A 170 -28.88 -22.39 6.97
CA THR A 170 -29.28 -23.76 7.28
C THR A 170 -29.23 -23.93 8.81
N LYS A 171 -30.02 -24.86 9.36
CA LYS A 171 -30.00 -25.16 10.81
C LYS A 171 -29.41 -26.54 11.04
N PRO A 172 -28.49 -26.71 12.02
CA PRO A 172 -28.03 -28.01 12.41
C PRO A 172 -29.15 -28.76 13.16
N ILE A 173 -29.14 -30.08 13.06
CA ILE A 173 -30.14 -30.94 13.74
C ILE A 173 -29.62 -31.26 15.16
N GLY A 174 -30.41 -30.90 16.17
CA GLY A 174 -30.13 -31.28 17.57
C GLY A 174 -29.18 -30.36 18.35
N TYR A 175 -28.65 -29.28 17.77
CA TYR A 175 -27.81 -28.29 18.44
C TYR A 175 -27.88 -26.90 17.80
N GLU A 176 -27.38 -25.91 18.53
CA GLU A 176 -27.20 -24.57 18.04
C GLU A 176 -25.72 -24.17 18.08
N LEU A 177 -25.27 -23.37 17.11
CA LEU A 177 -23.94 -22.79 17.12
C LEU A 177 -24.03 -21.27 17.26
N LEU A 178 -23.30 -20.70 18.24
CA LEU A 178 -23.22 -19.26 18.46
C LEU A 178 -21.78 -18.80 18.48
N GLU A 179 -21.50 -17.64 17.85
CA GLU A 179 -20.21 -16.95 18.02
C GLU A 179 -20.10 -16.39 19.44
N VAL A 180 -18.96 -16.57 20.08
CA VAL A 180 -18.64 -15.94 21.38
C VAL A 180 -18.02 -14.59 21.07
N MET A 181 -18.66 -13.52 21.56
CA MET A 181 -18.08 -12.18 21.55
C MET A 181 -16.93 -12.07 22.54
#